data_2afe6dffbcb120e2d1737232d1cb0819
#
_entry.id   2afe6dffbcb120e2d1737232d1cb0819
#
_cell.length_a   1.000
_cell.length_b   1.000
_cell.length_c   1.000
_cell.angle_alpha   90.00
_cell.angle_beta   90.00
_cell.angle_gamma   90.00
#
_symmetry.space_group_name_H-M   'P 1'
#
loop_
_entity.id
_entity.type
_entity.pdbx_description
1 polymer ?
#
loop_
_entity_poly.entity_id
_entity_poly.type
_entity_poly.pdbx_seq_one_letter_code
_entity_poly.pdbx_strand_id
1 'polypeptide(L)'
;MTGLSAIPPKRGNIIRPLIELSRGDIESYCEENNLEYVTDSTNLADDYTRNYIRHNIIPCLKKLNPSFERTALGLSENAGESAAFIKKCAEKAMRDCKGDFGYDCKKLLSLDSAVLKEMLFILLKNNCNISPERKTILLLCEIIRNGGSVELSKQCTAVSKQGILRFVCSKNSPDFNEIPLKNNMTFSYDGKIYTVNEITEKETNQNTLVSKKRLGENPVFRTRRAGDRFTYPDRMVTKPLRKVFNEQKIPSEMRDRLLLLAVSDTVLWCEKLGVSLQGKSDDTEKTEKLLINIDKEGLLCIRILKKFCIQKKILKIL
;
A
#
# COMPACT_ATOMS: atom_id res chain seq x y z
N MET A 1 -10.85 18.68 7.16
CA MET A 1 -11.88 18.86 6.10
C MET A 1 -12.95 17.76 6.18
N THR A 2 -12.61 16.47 6.25
CA THR A 2 -13.59 15.36 6.30
C THR A 2 -14.61 15.44 7.45
N GLY A 3 -14.29 16.05 8.60
CA GLY A 3 -15.25 16.26 9.69
C GLY A 3 -16.32 17.33 9.38
N LEU A 4 -16.02 18.27 8.48
CA LEU A 4 -16.94 19.31 8.06
C LEU A 4 -17.84 18.88 6.89
N SER A 5 -17.49 17.84 6.16
CA SER A 5 -18.24 17.34 5.01
C SER A 5 -19.47 16.51 5.38
N ALA A 6 -19.90 16.57 6.65
CA ALA A 6 -21.07 15.87 7.18
C ALA A 6 -21.07 14.34 6.94
N ILE A 7 -22.23 13.73 7.08
CA ILE A 7 -22.41 12.29 6.87
C ILE A 7 -22.71 12.06 5.38
N PRO A 8 -21.90 11.27 4.66
CA PRO A 8 -22.13 11.05 3.24
C PRO A 8 -23.38 10.18 2.98
N PRO A 9 -24.09 10.39 1.87
CA PRO A 9 -25.28 9.60 1.49
C PRO A 9 -24.95 8.12 1.32
N LYS A 10 -23.69 7.79 0.94
CA LYS A 10 -23.20 6.42 0.81
C LYS A 10 -21.85 6.25 1.48
N ARG A 11 -21.72 5.19 2.32
CA ARG A 11 -20.45 4.79 2.95
C ARG A 11 -20.29 3.27 2.92
N GLY A 12 -19.47 2.77 2.01
CA GLY A 12 -19.33 1.32 1.79
C GLY A 12 -20.67 0.72 1.33
N ASN A 13 -21.19 -0.24 2.09
CA ASN A 13 -22.47 -0.92 1.81
C ASN A 13 -23.69 -0.21 2.45
N ILE A 14 -23.47 0.89 3.18
CA ILE A 14 -24.55 1.65 3.83
C ILE A 14 -24.97 2.79 2.90
N ILE A 15 -26.28 2.87 2.60
CA ILE A 15 -26.91 3.98 1.89
C ILE A 15 -27.89 4.68 2.82
N ARG A 16 -28.06 5.99 2.61
CA ARG A 16 -28.96 6.86 3.40
C ARG A 16 -29.82 7.68 2.45
N PRO A 17 -30.91 7.08 1.91
CA PRO A 17 -31.70 7.73 0.84
C PRO A 17 -32.42 8.99 1.31
N LEU A 18 -32.74 9.13 2.59
CA LEU A 18 -33.47 10.27 3.15
C LEU A 18 -32.58 11.37 3.76
N ILE A 19 -31.24 11.32 3.55
CA ILE A 19 -30.32 12.22 4.26
C ILE A 19 -30.45 13.68 3.83
N GLU A 20 -30.96 13.93 2.63
CA GLU A 20 -31.16 15.27 2.05
C GLU A 20 -32.54 15.86 2.36
N LEU A 21 -33.44 15.05 2.95
CA LEU A 21 -34.79 15.50 3.30
C LEU A 21 -34.81 16.03 4.74
N SER A 22 -35.58 17.08 4.96
CA SER A 22 -35.84 17.57 6.32
C SER A 22 -36.82 16.63 7.04
N ARG A 23 -36.82 16.69 8.36
CA ARG A 23 -37.79 15.92 9.16
C ARG A 23 -39.24 16.34 8.83
N GLY A 24 -39.48 17.64 8.64
CA GLY A 24 -40.80 18.14 8.26
C GLY A 24 -41.27 17.56 6.92
N ASP A 25 -40.38 17.48 5.90
CA ASP A 25 -40.74 16.90 4.60
C ASP A 25 -41.13 15.43 4.74
N ILE A 26 -40.44 14.70 5.61
CA ILE A 26 -40.74 13.25 5.87
C ILE A 26 -42.07 13.12 6.62
N GLU A 27 -42.31 13.93 7.63
CA GLU A 27 -43.57 13.91 8.40
C GLU A 27 -44.76 14.30 7.51
N SER A 28 -44.65 15.37 6.72
CA SER A 28 -45.70 15.77 5.73
C SER A 28 -45.98 14.65 4.72
N TYR A 29 -44.94 14.00 4.21
CA TYR A 29 -45.12 12.86 3.29
C TYR A 29 -45.86 11.67 3.97
N CYS A 30 -45.55 11.38 5.24
CA CYS A 30 -46.26 10.34 5.98
C CYS A 30 -47.72 10.68 6.19
N GLU A 31 -48.03 11.94 6.53
CA GLU A 31 -49.42 12.42 6.71
C GLU A 31 -50.21 12.35 5.40
N GLU A 32 -49.65 12.86 4.30
CA GLU A 32 -50.29 12.87 2.98
C GLU A 32 -50.59 11.45 2.47
N ASN A 33 -49.76 10.45 2.83
CA ASN A 33 -49.90 9.07 2.40
C ASN A 33 -50.54 8.17 3.49
N ASN A 34 -51.01 8.73 4.59
CA ASN A 34 -51.60 7.99 5.74
C ASN A 34 -50.67 6.88 6.25
N LEU A 35 -49.35 7.14 6.33
CA LEU A 35 -48.38 6.19 6.85
C LEU A 35 -48.22 6.35 8.37
N GLU A 36 -48.42 5.26 9.09
CA GLU A 36 -48.18 5.25 10.54
C GLU A 36 -46.66 5.27 10.82
N TYR A 37 -46.23 6.12 11.74
CA TYR A 37 -44.85 6.16 12.22
C TYR A 37 -44.80 6.32 13.73
N VAL A 38 -43.75 5.76 14.35
CA VAL A 38 -43.55 5.84 15.80
C VAL A 38 -42.51 6.94 16.10
N THR A 39 -42.88 7.82 17.03
CA THR A 39 -41.92 8.81 17.55
C THR A 39 -41.24 8.21 18.78
N ASP A 40 -39.91 7.99 18.69
CA ASP A 40 -39.10 7.58 19.83
C ASP A 40 -39.06 8.70 20.88
N SER A 41 -39.55 8.40 22.09
CA SER A 41 -39.61 9.39 23.20
C SER A 41 -38.22 9.90 23.60
N THR A 42 -37.16 9.14 23.37
CA THR A 42 -35.78 9.58 23.65
C THR A 42 -35.35 10.77 22.79
N ASN A 43 -36.01 10.99 21.64
CA ASN A 43 -35.74 12.12 20.77
C ASN A 43 -36.32 13.46 21.32
N LEU A 44 -37.20 13.38 22.30
CA LEU A 44 -37.84 14.57 22.93
C LEU A 44 -37.04 15.08 24.14
N ALA A 45 -36.17 14.25 24.71
CA ALA A 45 -35.38 14.60 25.88
C ALA A 45 -34.05 15.24 25.48
N ASP A 46 -33.62 16.28 26.23
CA ASP A 46 -32.34 16.96 26.00
C ASP A 46 -31.14 16.30 26.72
N ASP A 47 -31.31 15.10 27.22
CA ASP A 47 -30.28 14.35 27.93
C ASP A 47 -29.04 14.08 27.06
N TYR A 48 -29.22 14.04 25.74
CA TYR A 48 -28.14 13.85 24.79
C TYR A 48 -27.71 15.18 24.15
N THR A 49 -26.44 15.48 24.12
CA THR A 49 -25.86 16.68 23.48
C THR A 49 -26.42 16.95 22.07
N ARG A 50 -26.68 15.88 21.29
CA ARG A 50 -27.24 16.00 19.95
C ARG A 50 -28.67 16.57 19.96
N ASN A 51 -29.51 16.13 20.90
CA ASN A 51 -30.88 16.64 21.04
C ASN A 51 -30.86 18.07 21.56
N TYR A 52 -30.02 18.39 22.56
CA TYR A 52 -29.83 19.72 23.06
C TYR A 52 -29.43 20.71 21.94
N ILE A 53 -28.49 20.35 21.09
CA ILE A 53 -28.10 21.18 19.93
C ILE A 53 -29.29 21.39 18.99
N ARG A 54 -30.06 20.35 18.69
CA ARG A 54 -31.19 20.39 17.78
C ARG A 54 -32.35 21.27 18.33
N HIS A 55 -32.65 21.12 19.62
CA HIS A 55 -33.80 21.78 20.21
C HIS A 55 -33.50 23.22 20.68
N ASN A 56 -32.27 23.50 21.12
CA ASN A 56 -31.91 24.75 21.76
C ASN A 56 -30.95 25.60 20.92
N ILE A 57 -29.91 25.04 20.36
CA ILE A 57 -28.84 25.79 19.67
C ILE A 57 -29.24 26.16 18.24
N ILE A 58 -29.67 25.16 17.44
CA ILE A 58 -30.05 25.41 16.03
C ILE A 58 -31.17 26.45 15.90
N PRO A 59 -32.28 26.44 16.71
CA PRO A 59 -33.29 27.47 16.63
C PRO A 59 -32.77 28.85 16.98
N CYS A 60 -31.83 28.99 17.93
CA CYS A 60 -31.21 30.26 18.23
C CYS A 60 -30.40 30.79 17.05
N LEU A 61 -29.63 29.93 16.40
CA LEU A 61 -28.84 30.28 15.21
C LEU A 61 -29.73 30.68 14.03
N LYS A 62 -30.89 30.01 13.85
CA LYS A 62 -31.90 30.36 12.84
C LYS A 62 -32.54 31.72 13.10
N LYS A 63 -32.76 32.09 14.36
CA LYS A 63 -33.27 33.47 14.72
C LYS A 63 -32.26 34.54 14.35
N LEU A 64 -30.95 34.28 14.53
CA LEU A 64 -29.90 35.22 14.16
C LEU A 64 -29.66 35.27 12.64
N ASN A 65 -29.70 34.12 11.99
CA ASN A 65 -29.57 34.00 10.55
C ASN A 65 -30.57 32.97 10.00
N PRO A 66 -31.67 33.40 9.40
CA PRO A 66 -32.69 32.54 8.81
C PRO A 66 -32.13 31.55 7.75
N SER A 67 -31.01 31.93 7.11
CA SER A 67 -30.32 31.10 6.11
C SER A 67 -29.24 30.16 6.70
N PHE A 68 -29.16 30.04 8.04
CA PHE A 68 -28.08 29.29 8.71
C PHE A 68 -27.92 27.85 8.17
N GLU A 69 -29.02 27.10 8.05
CA GLU A 69 -28.97 25.72 7.56
C GLU A 69 -28.46 25.62 6.13
N ARG A 70 -28.93 26.49 5.25
CA ARG A 70 -28.48 26.55 3.85
C ARG A 70 -27.00 26.90 3.77
N THR A 71 -26.54 27.85 4.59
CA THR A 71 -25.13 28.26 4.64
C THR A 71 -24.24 27.11 5.18
N ALA A 72 -24.70 26.41 6.23
CA ALA A 72 -24.00 25.27 6.80
C ALA A 72 -23.93 24.10 5.82
N LEU A 73 -25.00 23.84 5.07
CA LEU A 73 -25.01 22.82 4.01
C LEU A 73 -24.02 23.16 2.91
N GLY A 74 -24.04 24.38 2.38
CA GLY A 74 -23.08 24.81 1.35
C GLY A 74 -21.62 24.75 1.83
N LEU A 75 -21.34 25.05 3.10
CA LEU A 75 -20.02 24.89 3.69
C LEU A 75 -19.63 23.39 3.72
N SER A 76 -20.56 22.52 4.08
CA SER A 76 -20.35 21.07 4.13
C SER A 76 -20.05 20.49 2.75
N GLU A 77 -20.78 20.90 1.72
CA GLU A 77 -20.58 20.50 0.33
C GLU A 77 -19.20 20.94 -0.17
N ASN A 78 -18.86 22.23 -0.02
CA ASN A 78 -17.56 22.77 -0.41
C ASN A 78 -16.40 22.08 0.33
N ALA A 79 -16.57 21.75 1.61
CA ALA A 79 -15.58 21.00 2.38
C ALA A 79 -15.43 19.56 1.87
N GLY A 80 -16.54 18.93 1.45
CA GLY A 80 -16.55 17.60 0.85
C GLY A 80 -15.80 17.54 -0.47
N GLU A 81 -16.11 18.49 -1.38
CA GLU A 81 -15.43 18.59 -2.68
C GLU A 81 -13.93 18.86 -2.52
N SER A 82 -13.57 19.79 -1.63
CA SER A 82 -12.17 20.09 -1.31
C SER A 82 -11.43 18.87 -0.75
N ALA A 83 -12.06 18.14 0.16
CA ALA A 83 -11.49 16.92 0.73
C ALA A 83 -11.31 15.82 -0.34
N ALA A 84 -12.27 15.64 -1.24
CA ALA A 84 -12.21 14.69 -2.33
C ALA A 84 -11.07 15.03 -3.32
N PHE A 85 -10.92 16.31 -3.66
CA PHE A 85 -9.84 16.80 -4.50
C PHE A 85 -8.47 16.55 -3.88
N ILE A 86 -8.27 16.95 -2.60
CA ILE A 86 -7.00 16.75 -1.88
C ILE A 86 -6.67 15.26 -1.81
N LYS A 87 -7.66 14.41 -1.53
CA LYS A 87 -7.47 12.94 -1.49
C LYS A 87 -7.01 12.39 -2.85
N LYS A 88 -7.63 12.82 -3.94
CA LYS A 88 -7.24 12.43 -5.31
C LYS A 88 -5.80 12.84 -5.63
N CYS A 89 -5.41 14.07 -5.24
CA CYS A 89 -4.02 14.55 -5.37
C CYS A 89 -3.06 13.72 -4.53
N ALA A 90 -3.42 13.38 -3.28
CA ALA A 90 -2.61 12.55 -2.40
C ALA A 90 -2.41 11.13 -2.94
N GLU A 91 -3.45 10.50 -3.48
CA GLU A 91 -3.37 9.19 -4.11
C GLU A 91 -2.47 9.19 -5.36
N LYS A 92 -2.47 10.26 -6.15
CA LYS A 92 -1.52 10.46 -7.24
C LYS A 92 -0.10 10.62 -6.70
N ALA A 93 0.11 11.50 -5.72
CA ALA A 93 1.41 11.75 -5.11
C ALA A 93 2.01 10.49 -4.48
N MET A 94 1.19 9.59 -3.92
CA MET A 94 1.64 8.29 -3.41
C MET A 94 2.34 7.45 -4.48
N ARG A 95 1.87 7.48 -5.72
CA ARG A 95 2.50 6.77 -6.84
C ARG A 95 3.77 7.47 -7.30
N ASP A 96 3.71 8.79 -7.45
CA ASP A 96 4.79 9.61 -8.01
C ASP A 96 6.01 9.74 -7.07
N CYS A 97 5.77 9.75 -5.76
CA CYS A 97 6.81 9.83 -4.73
C CYS A 97 7.37 8.46 -4.33
N LYS A 98 6.73 7.36 -4.73
CA LYS A 98 7.16 6.00 -4.37
C LYS A 98 8.38 5.59 -5.17
N GLY A 99 9.43 5.19 -4.46
CA GLY A 99 10.62 4.55 -5.00
C GLY A 99 10.73 3.08 -4.57
N ASP A 100 11.84 2.44 -4.93
CA ASP A 100 12.08 1.01 -4.66
C ASP A 100 12.12 0.67 -3.17
N PHE A 101 12.57 1.58 -2.34
CA PHE A 101 12.81 1.37 -0.91
C PHE A 101 11.91 2.20 0.01
N GLY A 102 10.95 2.94 -0.53
CA GLY A 102 10.09 3.82 0.24
C GLY A 102 9.66 5.06 -0.54
N TYR A 103 9.44 6.16 0.14
CA TYR A 103 9.01 7.42 -0.46
C TYR A 103 10.15 8.43 -0.46
N ASP A 104 10.41 9.06 -1.59
CA ASP A 104 11.45 10.09 -1.76
C ASP A 104 11.10 11.35 -0.98
N CYS A 105 11.92 11.71 0.03
CA CYS A 105 11.68 12.86 0.88
C CYS A 105 11.72 14.19 0.11
N LYS A 106 12.55 14.33 -0.92
CA LYS A 106 12.61 15.56 -1.74
C LYS A 106 11.31 15.76 -2.50
N LYS A 107 10.77 14.70 -3.11
CA LYS A 107 9.47 14.73 -3.77
C LYS A 107 8.33 14.98 -2.78
N LEU A 108 8.38 14.39 -1.58
CA LEU A 108 7.41 14.64 -0.52
C LEU A 108 7.40 16.11 -0.09
N LEU A 109 8.57 16.72 0.08
CA LEU A 109 8.70 18.13 0.47
C LEU A 109 8.31 19.13 -0.62
N SER A 110 8.25 18.72 -1.89
CA SER A 110 7.74 19.54 -2.98
C SER A 110 6.22 19.55 -3.11
N LEU A 111 5.52 18.71 -2.33
CA LEU A 111 4.06 18.67 -2.34
C LEU A 111 3.47 19.82 -1.50
N ASP A 112 2.27 20.28 -1.90
CA ASP A 112 1.49 21.15 -1.05
C ASP A 112 1.22 20.52 0.31
N SER A 113 1.28 21.35 1.37
CA SER A 113 1.15 20.86 2.76
C SER A 113 -0.13 20.07 3.03
N ALA A 114 -1.25 20.45 2.38
CA ALA A 114 -2.51 19.73 2.50
C ALA A 114 -2.44 18.34 1.87
N VAL A 115 -1.82 18.23 0.67
CA VAL A 115 -1.65 16.97 -0.06
C VAL A 115 -0.68 16.05 0.68
N LEU A 116 0.44 16.58 1.18
CA LEU A 116 1.41 15.79 1.97
C LEU A 116 0.75 15.20 3.23
N LYS A 117 0.01 16.01 3.99
CA LYS A 117 -0.65 15.54 5.23
C LYS A 117 -1.70 14.48 4.95
N GLU A 118 -2.50 14.64 3.92
CA GLU A 118 -3.50 13.65 3.52
C GLU A 118 -2.83 12.36 3.02
N MET A 119 -1.74 12.47 2.24
CA MET A 119 -0.94 11.32 1.81
C MET A 119 -0.40 10.54 3.01
N LEU A 120 0.18 11.22 4.01
CA LEU A 120 0.69 10.60 5.22
C LEU A 120 -0.44 9.93 6.02
N PHE A 121 -1.62 10.56 6.10
CA PHE A 121 -2.80 9.97 6.72
C PHE A 121 -3.20 8.64 6.05
N ILE A 122 -3.29 8.64 4.73
CA ILE A 122 -3.63 7.43 3.95
C ILE A 122 -2.56 6.34 4.14
N LEU A 123 -1.28 6.72 4.12
CA LEU A 123 -0.17 5.78 4.31
C LEU A 123 -0.19 5.11 5.69
N LEU A 124 -0.45 5.87 6.76
CA LEU A 124 -0.55 5.33 8.11
C LEU A 124 -1.73 4.38 8.26
N LYS A 125 -2.88 4.74 7.69
CA LYS A 125 -4.06 3.88 7.71
C LYS A 125 -3.82 2.56 6.98
N ASN A 126 -3.19 2.61 5.80
CA ASN A 126 -3.00 1.43 4.95
C ASN A 126 -1.85 0.51 5.42
N ASN A 127 -0.75 1.09 5.92
CA ASN A 127 0.44 0.31 6.29
C ASN A 127 0.46 -0.11 7.76
N CYS A 128 -0.08 0.72 8.64
CA CYS A 128 0.02 0.49 10.09
C CYS A 128 -1.34 0.19 10.73
N ASN A 129 -2.44 0.32 9.99
CA ASN A 129 -3.82 0.22 10.50
C ASN A 129 -4.09 1.16 11.69
N ILE A 130 -3.45 2.33 11.68
CA ILE A 130 -3.56 3.36 12.71
C ILE A 130 -4.46 4.48 12.17
N SER A 131 -5.38 4.98 13.01
CA SER A 131 -6.06 6.24 12.76
C SER A 131 -5.18 7.38 13.33
N PRO A 132 -4.41 8.09 12.49
CA PRO A 132 -3.40 9.00 12.99
C PRO A 132 -4.01 10.28 13.56
N GLU A 133 -3.46 10.72 14.68
CA GLU A 133 -3.71 12.04 15.24
C GLU A 133 -2.91 13.11 14.48
N ARG A 134 -3.35 14.36 14.59
CA ARG A 134 -2.65 15.51 14.00
C ARG A 134 -1.19 15.59 14.43
N LYS A 135 -0.89 15.30 15.71
CA LYS A 135 0.47 15.31 16.25
C LYS A 135 1.39 14.32 15.53
N THR A 136 0.90 13.11 15.27
CA THR A 136 1.65 12.08 14.53
C THR A 136 1.99 12.52 13.11
N ILE A 137 1.04 13.15 12.40
CA ILE A 137 1.28 13.69 11.05
C ILE A 137 2.36 14.79 11.07
N LEU A 138 2.34 15.68 12.08
CA LEU A 138 3.34 16.74 12.20
C LEU A 138 4.74 16.18 12.49
N LEU A 139 4.86 15.18 13.37
CA LEU A 139 6.12 14.47 13.61
C LEU A 139 6.67 13.80 12.37
N LEU A 140 5.79 13.19 11.55
CA LEU A 140 6.21 12.63 10.26
C LEU A 140 6.73 13.71 9.31
N CYS A 141 6.08 14.86 9.23
CA CYS A 141 6.57 15.97 8.42
C CYS A 141 7.95 16.46 8.92
N GLU A 142 8.20 16.42 10.22
CA GLU A 142 9.50 16.80 10.82
C GLU A 142 10.60 15.81 10.44
N ILE A 143 10.38 14.50 10.58
CA ILE A 143 11.39 13.51 10.18
C ILE A 143 11.63 13.46 8.67
N ILE A 144 10.67 13.83 7.85
CA ILE A 144 10.85 13.96 6.40
C ILE A 144 11.85 15.08 6.08
N ARG A 145 11.83 16.20 6.85
CA ARG A 145 12.73 17.35 6.69
C ARG A 145 14.12 17.07 7.24
N ASN A 146 14.18 16.57 8.47
CA ASN A 146 15.39 16.54 9.28
C ASN A 146 16.03 15.15 9.35
N GLY A 147 15.33 14.12 8.86
CA GLY A 147 15.70 12.74 9.12
C GLY A 147 15.31 12.29 10.52
N GLY A 148 15.48 10.99 10.82
CA GLY A 148 15.16 10.42 12.11
C GLY A 148 14.10 9.33 12.06
N SER A 149 13.53 9.00 13.21
CA SER A 149 12.51 7.96 13.35
C SER A 149 11.44 8.36 14.35
N VAL A 150 10.21 7.89 14.10
CA VAL A 150 9.05 8.07 14.97
C VAL A 150 8.38 6.73 15.16
N GLU A 151 8.22 6.31 16.41
CA GLU A 151 7.42 5.15 16.76
C GLU A 151 5.95 5.50 16.61
N LEU A 152 5.25 4.73 15.77
CA LEU A 152 3.83 4.92 15.45
C LEU A 152 2.96 4.00 16.29
N SER A 153 3.48 2.81 16.59
CA SER A 153 2.89 1.81 17.47
C SER A 153 3.97 0.83 17.92
N LYS A 154 3.68 -0.04 18.89
CA LYS A 154 4.59 -1.13 19.31
C LYS A 154 5.12 -2.00 18.15
N GLN A 155 4.44 -1.98 17.00
CA GLN A 155 4.76 -2.83 15.83
C GLN A 155 5.15 -2.04 14.59
N CYS A 156 5.08 -0.72 14.58
CA CYS A 156 5.34 0.08 13.40
C CYS A 156 6.12 1.35 13.74
N THR A 157 7.22 1.58 13.04
CA THR A 157 8.08 2.76 13.16
C THR A 157 8.23 3.40 11.78
N ALA A 158 8.05 4.71 11.69
CA ALA A 158 8.43 5.47 10.51
C ALA A 158 9.90 5.89 10.62
N VAL A 159 10.68 5.65 9.58
CA VAL A 159 12.10 5.99 9.51
C VAL A 159 12.38 6.81 8.27
N SER A 160 12.96 7.99 8.45
CA SER A 160 13.49 8.84 7.37
C SER A 160 15.00 8.80 7.41
N LYS A 161 15.62 8.13 6.45
CA LYS A 161 17.08 8.00 6.35
C LYS A 161 17.53 8.04 4.90
N GLN A 162 18.63 8.75 4.64
CA GLN A 162 19.19 8.92 3.29
C GLN A 162 18.19 9.50 2.27
N GLY A 163 17.29 10.39 2.73
CA GLY A 163 16.29 11.01 1.88
C GLY A 163 15.11 10.12 1.50
N ILE A 164 14.91 9.00 2.20
CA ILE A 164 13.81 8.05 1.95
C ILE A 164 13.01 7.84 3.23
N LEU A 165 11.71 8.08 3.18
CA LEU A 165 10.76 7.74 4.23
C LEU A 165 10.27 6.30 4.06
N ARG A 166 10.31 5.53 5.13
CA ARG A 166 9.87 4.12 5.19
C ARG A 166 9.01 3.87 6.43
N PHE A 167 8.11 2.91 6.31
CA PHE A 167 7.36 2.35 7.42
C PHE A 167 7.89 0.94 7.69
N VAL A 168 8.52 0.78 8.85
CA VAL A 168 9.11 -0.49 9.29
C VAL A 168 8.14 -1.10 10.29
N CYS A 169 7.45 -2.16 9.88
CA CYS A 169 6.63 -2.93 10.82
C CYS A 169 7.48 -4.08 11.37
N SER A 170 7.56 -4.18 12.68
CA SER A 170 8.24 -5.28 13.38
C SER A 170 7.41 -6.56 13.32
N LYS A 171 7.05 -7.00 12.13
CA LYS A 171 6.82 -8.44 11.95
C LYS A 171 8.22 -9.03 11.97
N ASN A 172 8.47 -9.98 12.86
CA ASN A 172 9.68 -10.80 12.86
C ASN A 172 10.04 -11.12 11.42
N SER A 173 11.33 -11.03 11.06
CA SER A 173 11.76 -11.54 9.75
C SER A 173 11.10 -12.90 9.61
N PRO A 174 10.28 -13.13 8.57
CA PRO A 174 9.62 -14.41 8.44
C PRO A 174 10.70 -15.48 8.42
N ASP A 175 10.60 -16.43 9.36
CA ASP A 175 11.47 -17.61 9.33
C ASP A 175 11.25 -18.29 7.98
N PHE A 176 12.25 -18.22 7.15
CA PHE A 176 12.22 -18.85 5.84
C PHE A 176 13.07 -20.11 5.87
N ASN A 177 12.41 -21.25 5.83
CA ASN A 177 13.09 -22.52 5.64
C ASN A 177 13.64 -22.56 4.23
N GLU A 178 14.86 -23.07 4.07
CA GLU A 178 15.48 -23.25 2.77
C GLU A 178 14.61 -24.11 1.86
N ILE A 179 14.38 -23.62 0.66
CA ILE A 179 13.62 -24.33 -0.36
C ILE A 179 14.57 -24.77 -1.48
N PRO A 180 14.81 -26.07 -1.68
CA PRO A 180 15.58 -26.54 -2.81
C PRO A 180 14.95 -26.08 -4.13
N LEU A 181 15.79 -25.63 -5.05
CA LEU A 181 15.35 -25.24 -6.38
C LEU A 181 14.79 -26.45 -7.12
N LYS A 182 13.58 -26.31 -7.64
CA LYS A 182 12.94 -27.28 -8.55
C LYS A 182 12.46 -26.57 -9.80
N ASN A 183 12.43 -27.29 -10.92
CA ASN A 183 11.84 -26.74 -12.14
C ASN A 183 10.32 -26.56 -11.96
N ASN A 184 9.77 -25.48 -12.53
CA ASN A 184 8.33 -25.20 -12.54
C ASN A 184 7.71 -25.18 -11.13
N MET A 185 8.35 -24.50 -10.17
CA MET A 185 7.88 -24.38 -8.80
C MET A 185 7.26 -23.00 -8.53
N THR A 186 6.32 -22.99 -7.61
CA THR A 186 5.73 -21.75 -7.09
C THR A 186 5.67 -21.82 -5.57
N PHE A 187 6.08 -20.73 -4.91
CA PHE A 187 6.00 -20.61 -3.45
C PHE A 187 5.74 -19.15 -3.04
N SER A 188 5.28 -18.97 -1.82
CA SER A 188 5.06 -17.63 -1.27
C SER A 188 6.08 -17.31 -0.17
N TYR A 189 6.54 -16.05 -0.14
CA TYR A 189 7.42 -15.54 0.90
C TYR A 189 7.25 -14.02 1.03
N ASP A 190 7.13 -13.53 2.26
CA ASP A 190 7.02 -12.10 2.61
C ASP A 190 5.93 -11.33 1.81
N GLY A 191 4.76 -11.97 1.61
CA GLY A 191 3.64 -11.40 0.86
C GLY A 191 3.87 -11.28 -0.65
N LYS A 192 4.78 -12.10 -1.20
CA LYS A 192 5.08 -12.20 -2.63
C LYS A 192 5.00 -13.65 -3.06
N ILE A 193 4.61 -13.85 -4.32
CA ILE A 193 4.61 -15.17 -4.96
C ILE A 193 5.79 -15.21 -5.92
N TYR A 194 6.62 -16.21 -5.74
CA TYR A 194 7.78 -16.50 -6.58
C TYR A 194 7.44 -17.69 -7.47
N THR A 195 7.58 -17.52 -8.78
CA THR A 195 7.36 -18.57 -9.76
C THR A 195 8.63 -18.77 -10.56
N VAL A 196 9.13 -19.99 -10.58
CA VAL A 196 10.32 -20.41 -11.34
C VAL A 196 9.86 -21.30 -12.48
N ASN A 197 10.03 -20.83 -13.70
CA ASN A 197 9.66 -21.56 -14.91
C ASN A 197 10.91 -21.86 -15.75
N GLU A 198 10.93 -23.03 -16.35
CA GLU A 198 11.93 -23.39 -17.35
C GLU A 198 11.54 -22.79 -18.70
N ILE A 199 12.46 -22.09 -19.35
CA ILE A 199 12.23 -21.48 -20.65
C ILE A 199 13.37 -21.80 -21.61
N THR A 200 13.01 -22.00 -22.89
CA THR A 200 13.95 -22.27 -24.00
C THR A 200 14.06 -21.10 -24.99
N GLU A 201 13.17 -20.12 -24.89
CA GLU A 201 13.07 -18.97 -25.80
C GLU A 201 13.80 -17.73 -25.28
N LYS A 202 14.14 -16.82 -26.20
CA LYS A 202 14.73 -15.49 -25.86
C LYS A 202 13.68 -14.58 -25.21
N GLU A 203 13.56 -14.60 -23.90
CA GLU A 203 12.86 -13.54 -23.18
C GLU A 203 13.80 -12.38 -22.85
N THR A 204 13.25 -11.16 -22.91
CA THR A 204 14.01 -9.90 -22.89
C THR A 204 14.49 -9.44 -21.51
N ASN A 205 14.10 -10.10 -20.42
CA ASN A 205 14.41 -9.61 -19.08
C ASN A 205 15.58 -10.37 -18.45
N GLN A 206 16.81 -9.96 -18.78
CA GLN A 206 18.06 -10.61 -18.35
C GLN A 206 18.27 -10.65 -16.82
N ASN A 207 17.62 -9.77 -16.04
CA ASN A 207 17.82 -9.67 -14.58
C ASN A 207 17.11 -10.78 -13.78
N THR A 208 16.29 -11.58 -14.43
CA THR A 208 15.51 -12.66 -13.80
C THR A 208 15.81 -14.04 -14.42
N LEU A 209 16.74 -14.10 -15.36
CA LEU A 209 17.10 -15.31 -16.10
C LEU A 209 18.36 -15.94 -15.51
N VAL A 210 18.23 -17.11 -14.89
CA VAL A 210 19.36 -17.88 -14.33
C VAL A 210 19.68 -19.04 -15.27
N SER A 211 20.96 -19.25 -15.58
CA SER A 211 21.44 -20.38 -16.38
C SER A 211 21.34 -21.68 -15.62
N LYS A 212 20.62 -22.68 -16.14
CA LYS A 212 20.49 -24.00 -15.52
C LYS A 212 21.81 -24.74 -15.47
N LYS A 213 22.66 -24.57 -16.48
CA LYS A 213 24.00 -25.19 -16.57
C LYS A 213 24.96 -24.69 -15.48
N ARG A 214 24.75 -23.50 -14.94
CA ARG A 214 25.63 -22.86 -13.94
C ARG A 214 25.09 -22.93 -12.51
N LEU A 215 24.02 -23.68 -12.27
CA LEU A 215 23.39 -23.78 -10.96
C LEU A 215 24.29 -24.45 -9.90
N GLY A 216 25.25 -25.27 -10.30
CA GLY A 216 26.03 -26.06 -9.33
C GLY A 216 25.20 -27.12 -8.63
N GLU A 217 25.75 -27.70 -7.55
CA GLU A 217 25.07 -28.72 -6.76
C GLU A 217 24.19 -28.11 -5.68
N ASN A 218 22.98 -28.62 -5.54
CA ASN A 218 22.01 -28.23 -4.48
C ASN A 218 21.73 -26.72 -4.36
N PRO A 219 21.28 -26.04 -5.42
CA PRO A 219 20.87 -24.65 -5.32
C PRO A 219 19.61 -24.51 -4.47
N VAL A 220 19.60 -23.53 -3.55
CA VAL A 220 18.50 -23.30 -2.62
C VAL A 220 18.05 -21.84 -2.63
N PHE A 221 16.75 -21.62 -2.50
CA PHE A 221 16.22 -20.33 -2.11
C PHE A 221 16.35 -20.17 -0.60
N ARG A 222 16.93 -19.08 -0.16
CA ARG A 222 17.11 -18.76 1.26
C ARG A 222 17.27 -17.24 1.49
N THR A 223 17.26 -16.82 2.73
CA THR A 223 17.70 -15.49 3.12
C THR A 223 19.22 -15.42 3.26
N ARG A 224 19.77 -14.22 3.43
CA ARG A 224 21.22 -14.02 3.51
C ARG A 224 21.86 -14.71 4.73
N ARG A 225 23.12 -15.11 4.54
CA ARG A 225 23.99 -15.65 5.61
C ARG A 225 25.30 -14.85 5.70
N ALA A 226 25.99 -14.98 6.82
CA ALA A 226 27.35 -14.49 6.93
C ALA A 226 28.26 -15.26 5.94
N GLY A 227 29.12 -14.54 5.23
CA GLY A 227 30.00 -15.13 4.22
C GLY A 227 29.48 -15.02 2.78
N ASP A 228 28.20 -14.78 2.55
CA ASP A 228 27.62 -14.66 1.21
C ASP A 228 28.37 -13.67 0.31
N ARG A 229 28.64 -14.10 -0.92
CA ARG A 229 29.36 -13.35 -1.94
C ARG A 229 28.52 -13.19 -3.20
N PHE A 230 28.63 -12.04 -3.83
CA PHE A 230 27.96 -11.71 -5.07
C PHE A 230 28.96 -11.14 -6.09
N THR A 231 28.94 -11.66 -7.31
CA THR A 231 29.80 -11.17 -8.40
C THR A 231 28.97 -10.33 -9.36
N TYR A 232 29.37 -9.09 -9.54
CA TYR A 232 28.70 -8.20 -10.49
C TYR A 232 28.91 -8.68 -11.94
N PRO A 233 27.84 -8.85 -12.73
CA PRO A 233 27.96 -9.32 -14.11
C PRO A 233 28.73 -8.35 -15.03
N ASP A 234 28.61 -7.05 -14.78
CA ASP A 234 29.20 -6.02 -15.65
C ASP A 234 30.68 -5.72 -15.33
N ARG A 235 31.08 -5.93 -14.07
CA ARG A 235 32.42 -5.56 -13.58
C ARG A 235 33.31 -6.76 -13.29
N MET A 236 32.77 -7.96 -13.34
CA MET A 236 33.43 -9.25 -12.97
C MET A 236 34.10 -9.22 -11.59
N VAL A 237 33.60 -8.40 -10.67
CA VAL A 237 34.16 -8.24 -9.31
C VAL A 237 33.28 -8.94 -8.31
N THR A 238 33.89 -9.85 -7.54
CA THR A 238 33.25 -10.56 -6.43
C THR A 238 33.41 -9.76 -5.14
N LYS A 239 32.30 -9.46 -4.46
CA LYS A 239 32.28 -8.77 -3.18
C LYS A 239 31.44 -9.51 -2.16
N PRO A 240 31.74 -9.35 -0.84
CA PRO A 240 30.81 -9.78 0.19
C PRO A 240 29.44 -9.12 -0.01
N LEU A 241 28.35 -9.88 0.11
CA LEU A 241 26.99 -9.39 -0.14
C LEU A 241 26.64 -8.16 0.71
N ARG A 242 27.17 -8.06 1.94
CA ARG A 242 27.02 -6.88 2.81
C ARG A 242 27.55 -5.61 2.15
N LYS A 243 28.69 -5.67 1.45
CA LYS A 243 29.28 -4.51 0.74
C LYS A 243 28.43 -4.15 -0.48
N VAL A 244 27.95 -5.14 -1.21
CA VAL A 244 27.04 -4.95 -2.34
C VAL A 244 25.76 -4.24 -1.91
N PHE A 245 25.15 -4.67 -0.81
CA PHE A 245 23.95 -4.02 -0.25
C PHE A 245 24.22 -2.55 0.16
N ASN A 246 25.41 -2.23 0.67
CA ASN A 246 25.77 -0.85 0.99
C ASN A 246 25.91 -0.01 -0.28
N GLU A 247 26.57 -0.50 -1.31
CA GLU A 247 26.76 0.17 -2.61
C GLU A 247 25.41 0.43 -3.31
N GLN A 248 24.51 -0.54 -3.26
CA GLN A 248 23.16 -0.44 -3.80
C GLN A 248 22.17 0.28 -2.87
N LYS A 249 22.67 0.83 -1.74
CA LYS A 249 21.87 1.57 -0.73
C LYS A 249 20.66 0.79 -0.23
N ILE A 250 20.74 -0.55 -0.22
CA ILE A 250 19.67 -1.39 0.32
C ILE A 250 19.60 -1.20 1.84
N PRO A 251 18.43 -0.82 2.36
CA PRO A 251 18.22 -0.59 3.78
C PRO A 251 18.55 -1.79 4.66
N SER A 252 19.14 -1.57 5.83
CA SER A 252 19.55 -2.65 6.75
C SER A 252 18.40 -3.57 7.13
N GLU A 253 17.24 -2.99 7.39
CA GLU A 253 16.02 -3.68 7.81
C GLU A 253 15.39 -4.56 6.72
N MET A 254 15.76 -4.34 5.46
CA MET A 254 15.29 -5.16 4.33
C MET A 254 16.23 -6.32 4.00
N ARG A 255 17.51 -6.22 4.39
CA ARG A 255 18.56 -7.16 3.94
C ARG A 255 18.31 -8.60 4.37
N ASP A 256 17.75 -8.78 5.58
CA ASP A 256 17.45 -10.10 6.14
C ASP A 256 16.14 -10.70 5.59
N ARG A 257 15.39 -9.89 4.82
CA ARG A 257 14.12 -10.29 4.20
C ARG A 257 14.24 -10.53 2.70
N LEU A 258 15.37 -10.18 2.10
CA LEU A 258 15.58 -10.42 0.67
C LEU A 258 15.82 -11.89 0.40
N LEU A 259 15.09 -12.41 -0.60
CA LEU A 259 15.27 -13.77 -1.06
C LEU A 259 16.47 -13.86 -2.00
N LEU A 260 17.25 -14.91 -1.81
CA LEU A 260 18.42 -15.27 -2.60
C LEU A 260 18.23 -16.66 -3.19
N LEU A 261 18.75 -16.88 -4.40
CA LEU A 261 19.10 -18.21 -4.91
C LEU A 261 20.61 -18.37 -4.77
N ALA A 262 21.06 -19.34 -4.02
CA ALA A 262 22.49 -19.52 -3.72
C ALA A 262 22.90 -20.98 -3.70
N VAL A 263 24.19 -21.21 -3.93
CA VAL A 263 24.88 -22.48 -3.73
C VAL A 263 26.01 -22.22 -2.73
N SER A 264 25.95 -22.86 -1.59
CA SER A 264 26.86 -22.58 -0.46
C SER A 264 26.87 -21.09 -0.11
N ASP A 265 28.01 -20.39 -0.24
CA ASP A 265 28.18 -18.95 0.00
C ASP A 265 28.08 -18.09 -1.27
N THR A 266 27.90 -18.71 -2.44
CA THR A 266 27.83 -18.03 -3.73
C THR A 266 26.40 -17.72 -4.10
N VAL A 267 26.08 -16.43 -4.21
CA VAL A 267 24.75 -15.95 -4.59
C VAL A 267 24.64 -15.91 -6.12
N LEU A 268 23.72 -16.70 -6.67
CA LEU A 268 23.42 -16.75 -8.11
C LEU A 268 22.42 -15.68 -8.52
N TRP A 269 21.43 -15.42 -7.67
CA TRP A 269 20.42 -14.39 -7.87
C TRP A 269 19.97 -13.80 -6.53
N CYS A 270 19.65 -12.52 -6.55
CA CYS A 270 19.07 -11.80 -5.41
C CYS A 270 17.91 -10.93 -5.88
N GLU A 271 16.82 -10.94 -5.13
CA GLU A 271 15.55 -10.25 -5.46
C GLU A 271 15.73 -8.79 -5.92
N LYS A 272 16.66 -8.04 -5.33
CA LYS A 272 16.87 -6.61 -5.63
C LYS A 272 18.14 -6.33 -6.43
N LEU A 273 19.00 -7.30 -6.58
CA LEU A 273 20.25 -7.16 -7.32
C LEU A 273 20.17 -7.81 -8.71
N GLY A 274 19.24 -8.74 -8.90
CA GLY A 274 19.17 -9.54 -10.11
C GLY A 274 20.14 -10.71 -10.09
N VAL A 275 20.56 -11.15 -11.27
CA VAL A 275 21.44 -12.30 -11.48
C VAL A 275 22.90 -11.92 -11.35
N SER A 276 23.68 -12.72 -10.63
CA SER A 276 25.15 -12.58 -10.55
C SER A 276 25.83 -13.11 -11.80
N LEU A 277 27.13 -12.83 -11.96
CA LEU A 277 27.94 -13.40 -13.07
C LEU A 277 27.90 -14.94 -13.09
N GLN A 278 27.91 -15.58 -11.91
CA GLN A 278 27.84 -17.05 -11.80
C GLN A 278 26.47 -17.60 -12.22
N GLY A 279 25.40 -16.82 -12.05
CA GLY A 279 24.05 -17.20 -12.47
C GLY A 279 23.70 -16.80 -13.90
N LYS A 280 24.47 -15.89 -14.52
CA LYS A 280 24.16 -15.32 -15.85
C LYS A 280 24.30 -16.39 -16.94
N SER A 281 23.34 -16.39 -17.88
CA SER A 281 23.43 -17.24 -19.09
C SER A 281 24.27 -16.54 -20.15
N ASP A 282 25.06 -17.30 -20.92
CA ASP A 282 25.73 -16.79 -22.11
C ASP A 282 24.70 -16.62 -23.24
N ASP A 283 24.76 -15.48 -23.95
CA ASP A 283 23.78 -15.14 -25.00
C ASP A 283 23.91 -15.99 -26.27
N THR A 284 25.00 -16.77 -26.38
CA THR A 284 25.37 -17.53 -27.57
C THR A 284 24.89 -18.98 -27.58
N GLU A 285 24.44 -19.52 -26.47
CA GLU A 285 23.99 -20.90 -26.36
C GLU A 285 22.45 -21.00 -26.24
N LYS A 286 21.84 -21.95 -26.95
CA LYS A 286 20.46 -22.46 -26.71
C LYS A 286 20.44 -23.25 -25.39
N THR A 287 20.76 -22.59 -24.28
CA THR A 287 20.78 -23.23 -22.97
C THR A 287 19.44 -23.08 -22.28
N GLU A 288 18.99 -24.12 -21.60
CA GLU A 288 17.83 -24.08 -20.70
C GLU A 288 18.06 -23.02 -19.61
N LYS A 289 17.12 -22.11 -19.48
CA LYS A 289 17.14 -20.98 -18.55
C LYS A 289 15.98 -21.10 -17.58
N LEU A 290 16.19 -20.64 -16.35
CA LEU A 290 15.13 -20.51 -15.35
C LEU A 290 14.73 -19.06 -15.26
N LEU A 291 13.47 -18.78 -15.46
CA LEU A 291 12.85 -17.47 -15.27
C LEU A 291 12.24 -17.38 -13.87
N ILE A 292 12.75 -16.44 -13.05
CA ILE A 292 12.23 -16.16 -11.71
C ILE A 292 11.30 -14.95 -11.79
N ASN A 293 9.99 -15.17 -11.66
CA ASN A 293 8.99 -14.11 -11.60
C ASN A 293 8.56 -13.84 -10.17
N ILE A 294 8.31 -12.57 -9.86
CA ILE A 294 7.85 -12.11 -8.55
C ILE A 294 6.55 -11.35 -8.73
N ASP A 295 5.47 -11.88 -8.19
CA ASP A 295 4.17 -11.23 -8.14
C ASP A 295 3.76 -10.92 -6.70
N LYS A 296 2.99 -9.85 -6.47
CA LYS A 296 2.40 -9.60 -5.15
C LYS A 296 1.22 -10.54 -4.92
N GLU A 297 1.09 -11.05 -3.70
CA GLU A 297 -0.13 -11.76 -3.29
C GLU A 297 -1.37 -10.90 -3.58
N GLY A 298 -2.36 -11.49 -4.24
CA GLY A 298 -3.58 -10.79 -4.71
C GLY A 298 -3.59 -10.43 -6.20
N LEU A 299 -2.46 -10.17 -6.84
CA LEU A 299 -2.39 -9.95 -8.30
C LEU A 299 -2.55 -11.26 -9.08
N LEU A 300 -2.06 -12.36 -8.53
CA LEU A 300 -2.19 -13.70 -9.15
C LEU A 300 -3.65 -14.15 -9.18
N CYS A 301 -4.42 -13.94 -8.11
CA CYS A 301 -5.87 -14.23 -8.08
C CYS A 301 -6.62 -13.44 -9.16
N ILE A 302 -6.28 -12.17 -9.38
CA ILE A 302 -6.92 -11.35 -10.42
C ILE A 302 -6.52 -11.83 -11.83
N ARG A 303 -5.26 -12.26 -12.04
CA ARG A 303 -4.80 -12.82 -13.31
C ARG A 303 -5.43 -14.19 -13.61
N ILE A 304 -5.54 -15.05 -12.60
CA ILE A 304 -6.21 -16.35 -12.72
C ILE A 304 -7.70 -16.17 -13.00
N LEU A 305 -8.40 -15.29 -12.26
CA LEU A 305 -9.80 -14.97 -12.50
C LEU A 305 -10.02 -14.35 -13.89
N LYS A 306 -9.13 -13.49 -14.38
CA LYS A 306 -9.19 -12.96 -15.75
C LYS A 306 -8.98 -14.05 -16.80
N LYS A 307 -8.02 -14.97 -16.63
CA LYS A 307 -7.85 -16.12 -17.53
C LYS A 307 -9.08 -17.04 -17.53
N PHE A 308 -9.66 -17.36 -16.38
CA PHE A 308 -10.89 -18.14 -16.28
C PHE A 308 -12.11 -17.42 -16.90
N CYS A 309 -12.20 -16.10 -16.74
CA CYS A 309 -13.28 -15.31 -17.32
C CYS A 309 -13.17 -15.21 -18.84
N ILE A 310 -11.96 -15.16 -19.40
CA ILE A 310 -11.70 -15.16 -20.84
C ILE A 310 -12.01 -16.55 -21.42
N GLN A 311 -11.61 -17.65 -20.76
CA GLN A 311 -11.96 -19.01 -21.19
C GLN A 311 -13.47 -19.26 -21.13
N LYS A 312 -14.19 -18.78 -20.11
CA LYS A 312 -15.68 -18.87 -20.07
C LYS A 312 -16.37 -18.00 -21.13
N LYS A 313 -15.77 -16.90 -21.56
CA LYS A 313 -16.32 -16.12 -22.69
C LYS A 313 -16.10 -16.80 -24.04
N ILE A 314 -14.99 -17.50 -24.23
CA ILE A 314 -14.70 -18.27 -25.43
C ILE A 314 -15.63 -19.49 -25.53
N LEU A 315 -15.93 -20.18 -24.42
CA LEU A 315 -16.87 -21.31 -24.38
C LEU A 315 -18.36 -20.91 -24.54
N LYS A 316 -18.71 -19.63 -24.48
CA LYS A 316 -20.06 -19.14 -24.76
C LYS A 316 -20.26 -18.66 -26.22
N ILE A 317 -19.20 -18.67 -27.04
CA ILE A 317 -19.20 -18.24 -28.45
C ILE A 317 -18.99 -19.46 -29.39
N LEU A 318 -18.67 -20.61 -28.86
CA LEU A 318 -18.73 -21.92 -29.51
C LEU A 318 -19.97 -22.69 -29.02
#